data_0e2d8ec1b95d9f07f5136fc932a45883
#
_entry.id   0e2d8ec1b95d9f07f5136fc932a45883
#
_cell.length_a   1.000
_cell.length_b   1.000
_cell.length_c   1.000
_cell.angle_alpha   90.00
_cell.angle_beta   90.00
_cell.angle_gamma   90.00
#
_symmetry.space_group_name_H-M   'P 1'
#
loop_
_entity.id
_entity.type
_entity.pdbx_description
1 polymer ?
#
loop_
_entity_poly.entity_id
_entity_poly.type
_entity_poly.pdbx_seq_one_letter_code
_entity_poly.pdbx_strand_id
1 'polypeptide(L)'
;MEKEKVLPYLQNLCAKREYCRSDIRKKALAAFDGDPAEAEKAVASLVSDRFVDDSRYAAAFAREKSSLTGWGEAKIRYALMLKGVSKEDIAAGLEEIDAKAASSRLEKVVATKFKSLQGDPYIKFKLIKFALSRGYGYDEVSAVVGKVLSSDENI
;
A
#
# COMPACT_ATOMS: atom_id res chain seq x y z
N MET A 1 -16.34 -15.07 22.95
CA MET A 1 -17.52 -14.53 22.21
C MET A 1 -18.40 -15.71 21.75
N GLU A 2 -19.69 -15.57 21.90
CA GLU A 2 -20.61 -16.60 21.44
C GLU A 2 -20.57 -16.71 19.90
N LYS A 3 -20.62 -17.94 19.41
CA LYS A 3 -20.50 -18.24 17.98
C LYS A 3 -21.47 -17.42 17.10
N GLU A 4 -22.71 -17.25 17.53
CA GLU A 4 -23.75 -16.52 16.81
C GLU A 4 -23.47 -15.03 16.73
N LYS A 5 -22.61 -14.50 17.57
CA LYS A 5 -22.26 -13.08 17.62
C LYS A 5 -21.05 -12.74 16.78
N VAL A 6 -20.32 -13.75 16.29
CA VAL A 6 -19.06 -13.52 15.55
C VAL A 6 -19.30 -12.85 14.21
N LEU A 7 -20.24 -13.35 13.39
CA LEU A 7 -20.50 -12.75 12.08
C LEU A 7 -20.93 -11.29 12.19
N PRO A 8 -21.90 -10.92 13.05
CA PRO A 8 -22.24 -9.49 13.24
C PRO A 8 -21.05 -8.65 13.71
N TYR A 9 -20.20 -9.20 14.56
CA TYR A 9 -18.98 -8.53 15.01
C TYR A 9 -18.04 -8.23 13.83
N LEU A 10 -17.81 -9.21 12.95
CA LEU A 10 -16.97 -9.05 11.78
C LEU A 10 -17.56 -8.06 10.77
N GLN A 11 -18.88 -8.11 10.57
CA GLN A 11 -19.59 -7.15 9.72
C GLN A 11 -19.38 -5.72 10.22
N ASN A 12 -19.46 -5.55 11.53
CA ASN A 12 -19.26 -4.24 12.16
C ASN A 12 -17.82 -3.73 11.96
N LEU A 13 -16.82 -4.60 12.05
CA LEU A 13 -15.44 -4.23 11.74
C LEU A 13 -15.29 -3.75 10.29
N CYS A 14 -15.89 -4.48 9.35
CA CYS A 14 -15.83 -4.15 7.92
C CYS A 14 -16.59 -2.86 7.58
N ALA A 15 -17.59 -2.50 8.39
CA ALA A 15 -18.30 -1.23 8.22
C ALA A 15 -17.45 -0.02 8.60
N LYS A 16 -16.44 -0.21 9.44
CA LYS A 16 -15.58 0.87 9.92
C LYS A 16 -14.38 1.13 9.02
N ARG A 17 -13.88 0.09 8.34
CA ARG A 17 -12.73 0.21 7.42
C ARG A 17 -12.70 -0.97 6.47
N GLU A 18 -11.91 -0.85 5.40
CA GLU A 18 -11.69 -1.96 4.48
C GLU A 18 -10.74 -3.00 5.11
N TYR A 19 -11.10 -4.27 4.92
CA TYR A 19 -10.25 -5.41 5.25
C TYR A 19 -10.10 -6.27 4.01
N CYS A 20 -8.89 -6.79 3.76
CA CYS A 20 -8.73 -7.82 2.75
C CYS A 20 -9.15 -9.17 3.31
N ARG A 21 -9.37 -10.15 2.41
CA ARG A 21 -9.80 -11.50 2.83
C ARG A 21 -8.86 -12.13 3.85
N SER A 22 -7.54 -12.01 3.65
CA SER A 22 -6.56 -12.62 4.56
C SER A 22 -6.60 -12.00 5.95
N ASP A 23 -6.77 -10.69 6.05
CA ASP A 23 -6.82 -10.00 7.34
C ASP A 23 -8.11 -10.32 8.10
N ILE A 24 -9.25 -10.33 7.41
CA ILE A 24 -10.52 -10.67 8.07
C ILE A 24 -10.58 -12.15 8.46
N ARG A 25 -9.91 -13.02 7.68
CA ARG A 25 -9.80 -14.44 8.04
C ARG A 25 -9.06 -14.62 9.37
N LYS A 26 -7.98 -13.91 9.59
CA LYS A 26 -7.23 -13.94 10.86
C LYS A 26 -8.12 -13.55 12.03
N LYS A 27 -8.92 -12.50 11.85
CA LYS A 27 -9.85 -12.05 12.88
C LYS A 27 -10.97 -13.08 13.12
N ALA A 28 -11.46 -13.69 12.06
CA ALA A 28 -12.49 -14.74 12.16
C ALA A 28 -11.94 -15.97 12.91
N LEU A 29 -10.73 -16.40 12.57
CA LEU A 29 -10.09 -17.53 13.27
C LEU A 29 -9.97 -17.25 14.77
N ALA A 30 -9.50 -16.06 15.14
CA ALA A 30 -9.37 -15.66 16.55
C ALA A 30 -10.73 -15.65 17.24
N ALA A 31 -11.76 -15.12 16.59
CA ALA A 31 -13.10 -15.00 17.16
C ALA A 31 -13.81 -16.36 17.31
N PHE A 32 -13.47 -17.33 16.47
CA PHE A 32 -13.98 -18.72 16.52
C PHE A 32 -13.03 -19.67 17.27
N ASP A 33 -12.14 -19.15 18.08
CA ASP A 33 -11.17 -19.93 18.89
C ASP A 33 -10.32 -20.89 18.04
N GLY A 34 -9.99 -20.48 16.82
CA GLY A 34 -9.12 -21.22 15.92
C GLY A 34 -9.83 -22.24 15.03
N ASP A 35 -11.16 -22.26 15.02
CA ASP A 35 -11.94 -23.19 14.17
C ASP A 35 -11.91 -22.74 12.71
N PRO A 36 -11.16 -23.42 11.82
CA PRO A 36 -11.02 -22.97 10.43
C PRO A 36 -12.31 -23.13 9.62
N ALA A 37 -13.13 -24.15 9.91
CA ALA A 37 -14.38 -24.37 9.19
C ALA A 37 -15.37 -23.23 9.42
N GLU A 38 -15.51 -22.79 10.67
CA GLU A 38 -16.37 -21.67 11.01
C GLU A 38 -15.84 -20.35 10.45
N ALA A 39 -14.52 -20.16 10.52
CA ALA A 39 -13.88 -18.96 9.94
C ALA A 39 -14.12 -18.88 8.43
N GLU A 40 -13.97 -20.00 7.71
CA GLU A 40 -14.19 -20.01 6.25
C GLU A 40 -15.63 -19.71 5.87
N LYS A 41 -16.60 -20.21 6.64
CA LYS A 41 -18.02 -19.90 6.43
C LYS A 41 -18.29 -18.40 6.59
N ALA A 42 -17.73 -17.82 7.65
CA ALA A 42 -17.90 -16.40 7.93
C ALA A 42 -17.26 -15.53 6.84
N VAL A 43 -16.03 -15.86 6.42
CA VAL A 43 -15.35 -15.13 5.35
C VAL A 43 -16.12 -15.23 4.04
N ALA A 44 -16.62 -16.42 3.69
CA ALA A 44 -17.42 -16.62 2.48
C ALA A 44 -18.68 -15.75 2.49
N SER A 45 -19.36 -15.66 3.64
CA SER A 45 -20.52 -14.80 3.82
C SER A 45 -20.18 -13.33 3.63
N LEU A 46 -19.10 -12.87 4.25
CA LEU A 46 -18.66 -11.48 4.15
C LEU A 46 -18.28 -11.09 2.71
N VAL A 47 -17.65 -12.00 1.98
CA VAL A 47 -17.33 -11.80 0.57
C VAL A 47 -18.59 -11.76 -0.28
N SER A 48 -19.50 -12.73 -0.09
CA SER A 48 -20.74 -12.83 -0.83
C SER A 48 -21.62 -11.57 -0.64
N ASP A 49 -21.67 -11.05 0.58
CA ASP A 49 -22.46 -9.87 0.92
C ASP A 49 -21.70 -8.56 0.75
N ARG A 50 -20.50 -8.61 0.16
CA ARG A 50 -19.65 -7.45 -0.18
C ARG A 50 -19.19 -6.62 1.02
N PHE A 51 -19.15 -7.19 2.19
CA PHE A 51 -18.44 -6.59 3.33
C PHE A 51 -16.94 -6.64 3.12
N VAL A 52 -16.46 -7.66 2.42
CA VAL A 52 -15.06 -7.86 2.08
C VAL A 52 -14.92 -7.98 0.57
N ASP A 53 -14.05 -7.16 0.00
CA ASP A 53 -13.81 -7.12 -1.45
C ASP A 53 -12.34 -6.73 -1.66
N ASP A 54 -11.51 -7.69 -2.06
CA ASP A 54 -10.07 -7.45 -2.24
C ASP A 54 -9.76 -6.41 -3.32
N SER A 55 -10.59 -6.29 -4.36
CA SER A 55 -10.42 -5.25 -5.37
C SER A 55 -10.62 -3.87 -4.79
N ARG A 56 -11.67 -3.69 -4.00
CA ARG A 56 -11.96 -2.43 -3.31
C ARG A 56 -10.88 -2.13 -2.27
N TYR A 57 -10.41 -3.15 -1.54
CA TYR A 57 -9.30 -3.01 -0.60
C TYR A 57 -8.03 -2.52 -1.30
N ALA A 58 -7.67 -3.15 -2.42
CA ALA A 58 -6.47 -2.79 -3.18
C ALA A 58 -6.52 -1.34 -3.67
N ALA A 59 -7.66 -0.88 -4.17
CA ALA A 59 -7.85 0.49 -4.62
C ALA A 59 -7.68 1.50 -3.48
N ALA A 60 -8.33 1.23 -2.35
CA ALA A 60 -8.22 2.09 -1.16
C ALA A 60 -6.79 2.12 -0.62
N PHE A 61 -6.13 0.95 -0.55
CA PHE A 61 -4.74 0.82 -0.10
C PHE A 61 -3.79 1.61 -1.01
N ALA A 62 -3.95 1.47 -2.32
CA ALA A 62 -3.10 2.17 -3.30
C ALA A 62 -3.25 3.69 -3.17
N ARG A 63 -4.47 4.19 -3.06
CA ARG A 63 -4.72 5.62 -2.89
C ARG A 63 -4.11 6.15 -1.60
N GLU A 64 -4.31 5.46 -0.50
CA GLU A 64 -3.82 5.87 0.82
C GLU A 64 -2.30 5.87 0.87
N LYS A 65 -1.66 4.76 0.47
CA LYS A 65 -0.20 4.64 0.52
C LYS A 65 0.49 5.58 -0.43
N SER A 66 -0.09 5.81 -1.59
CA SER A 66 0.44 6.76 -2.57
C SER A 66 0.32 8.20 -2.08
N SER A 67 -0.88 8.62 -1.63
CA SER A 67 -1.15 10.02 -1.29
C SER A 67 -0.68 10.42 0.11
N LEU A 68 -0.86 9.56 1.12
CA LEU A 68 -0.54 9.89 2.51
C LEU A 68 0.87 9.47 2.91
N THR A 69 1.31 8.29 2.45
CA THR A 69 2.60 7.74 2.86
C THR A 69 3.70 8.00 1.83
N GLY A 70 3.34 8.38 0.61
CA GLY A 70 4.29 8.67 -0.46
C GLY A 70 4.98 7.43 -1.04
N TRP A 71 4.36 6.26 -0.92
CA TRP A 71 4.92 5.04 -1.51
C TRP A 71 4.78 5.05 -3.03
N GLY A 72 5.79 4.51 -3.71
CA GLY A 72 5.73 4.25 -5.13
C GLY A 72 5.02 2.93 -5.43
N GLU A 73 4.73 2.71 -6.70
CA GLU A 73 3.94 1.56 -7.18
C GLU A 73 4.52 0.21 -6.78
N ALA A 74 5.84 0.03 -6.90
CA ALA A 74 6.48 -1.26 -6.60
C ALA A 74 6.28 -1.68 -5.13
N LYS A 75 6.37 -0.73 -4.21
CA LYS A 75 6.18 -1.00 -2.79
C LYS A 75 4.73 -1.33 -2.47
N ILE A 76 3.79 -0.62 -3.08
CA ILE A 76 2.35 -0.88 -2.93
C ILE A 76 2.01 -2.27 -3.46
N ARG A 77 2.50 -2.61 -4.66
CA ARG A 77 2.29 -3.92 -5.28
C ARG A 77 2.78 -5.05 -4.39
N TYR A 78 3.99 -4.91 -3.86
CA TYR A 78 4.60 -5.92 -3.00
C TYR A 78 3.77 -6.13 -1.72
N ALA A 79 3.35 -5.03 -1.09
CA ALA A 79 2.55 -5.09 0.14
C ALA A 79 1.20 -5.80 -0.10
N LEU A 80 0.54 -5.50 -1.22
CA LEU A 80 -0.73 -6.15 -1.58
C LEU A 80 -0.53 -7.63 -1.91
N MET A 81 0.58 -7.97 -2.55
CA MET A 81 0.93 -9.37 -2.84
C MET A 81 1.10 -10.16 -1.53
N LEU A 82 1.76 -9.58 -0.54
CA LEU A 82 1.92 -10.20 0.78
C LEU A 82 0.59 -10.40 1.51
N LYS A 83 -0.41 -9.59 1.20
CA LYS A 83 -1.78 -9.73 1.74
C LYS A 83 -2.60 -10.78 0.99
N GLY A 84 -2.03 -11.40 -0.02
CA GLY A 84 -2.73 -12.43 -0.81
C GLY A 84 -3.73 -11.89 -1.81
N VAL A 85 -3.66 -10.60 -2.14
CA VAL A 85 -4.52 -10.00 -3.16
C VAL A 85 -4.09 -10.51 -4.53
N SER A 86 -5.05 -10.80 -5.41
CA SER A 86 -4.77 -11.33 -6.74
C SER A 86 -4.05 -10.30 -7.63
N LYS A 87 -3.30 -10.80 -8.62
CA LYS A 87 -2.61 -9.93 -9.60
C LYS A 87 -3.57 -8.97 -10.30
N GLU A 88 -4.77 -9.47 -10.63
CA GLU A 88 -5.81 -8.70 -11.31
C GLU A 88 -6.32 -7.56 -10.42
N ASP A 89 -6.57 -7.85 -9.15
CA ASP A 89 -7.04 -6.86 -8.19
C ASP A 89 -5.95 -5.83 -7.88
N ILE A 90 -4.70 -6.27 -7.80
CA ILE A 90 -3.56 -5.36 -7.61
C ILE A 90 -3.44 -4.41 -8.80
N ALA A 91 -3.48 -4.95 -10.03
CA ALA A 91 -3.37 -4.13 -11.24
C ALA A 91 -4.47 -3.08 -11.31
N ALA A 92 -5.72 -3.48 -11.03
CA ALA A 92 -6.85 -2.56 -11.02
C ALA A 92 -6.69 -1.49 -9.93
N GLY A 93 -6.20 -1.88 -8.76
CA GLY A 93 -5.95 -0.93 -7.64
C GLY A 93 -4.88 0.09 -7.98
N LEU A 94 -3.81 -0.33 -8.65
CA LEU A 94 -2.72 0.56 -9.04
C LEU A 94 -3.15 1.60 -10.07
N GLU A 95 -4.18 1.32 -10.87
CA GLU A 95 -4.74 2.28 -11.84
C GLU A 95 -5.38 3.49 -11.14
N GLU A 96 -5.73 3.36 -9.85
CA GLU A 96 -6.27 4.46 -9.05
C GLU A 96 -5.21 5.53 -8.71
N ILE A 97 -3.93 5.23 -8.93
CA ILE A 97 -2.84 6.17 -8.65
C ILE A 97 -2.69 7.14 -9.82
N ASP A 98 -2.83 8.43 -9.55
CA ASP A 98 -2.59 9.48 -10.54
C ASP A 98 -1.10 9.58 -10.83
N ALA A 99 -0.70 9.35 -12.08
CA ALA A 99 0.71 9.36 -12.50
C ALA A 99 1.38 10.72 -12.29
N LYS A 100 0.67 11.82 -12.56
CA LYS A 100 1.22 13.17 -12.36
C LYS A 100 1.42 13.47 -10.88
N ALA A 101 0.46 13.11 -10.06
CA ALA A 101 0.55 13.28 -8.61
C ALA A 101 1.67 12.42 -8.03
N ALA A 102 1.86 11.21 -8.54
CA ALA A 102 2.95 10.31 -8.13
C ALA A 102 4.32 10.91 -8.47
N SER A 103 4.47 11.46 -9.68
CA SER A 103 5.68 12.15 -10.11
C SER A 103 6.02 13.33 -9.21
N SER A 104 5.03 14.15 -8.90
CA SER A 104 5.19 15.29 -7.98
C SER A 104 5.61 14.85 -6.59
N ARG A 105 5.05 13.76 -6.09
CA ARG A 105 5.42 13.20 -4.79
C ARG A 105 6.86 12.70 -4.78
N LEU A 106 7.30 12.04 -5.86
CA LEU A 106 8.68 11.59 -5.99
C LEU A 106 9.64 12.78 -5.94
N GLU A 107 9.34 13.85 -6.66
CA GLU A 107 10.17 15.06 -6.64
C GLU A 107 10.27 15.64 -5.21
N LYS A 108 9.17 15.70 -4.49
CA LYS A 108 9.14 16.19 -3.10
C LYS A 108 9.93 15.30 -2.16
N VAL A 109 9.79 13.98 -2.29
CA VAL A 109 10.51 12.99 -1.49
C VAL A 109 12.03 13.17 -1.68
N VAL A 110 12.47 13.25 -2.93
CA VAL A 110 13.88 13.43 -3.26
C VAL A 110 14.39 14.79 -2.79
N ALA A 111 13.65 15.86 -3.02
CA ALA A 111 14.04 17.21 -2.60
C ALA A 111 14.18 17.32 -1.09
N THR A 112 13.26 16.74 -0.34
CA THR A 112 13.31 16.74 1.13
C THR A 112 14.53 15.97 1.63
N LYS A 113 14.79 14.80 1.08
CA LYS A 113 15.95 13.98 1.46
C LYS A 113 17.26 14.67 1.07
N PHE A 114 17.28 15.33 -0.07
CA PHE A 114 18.43 16.10 -0.55
C PHE A 114 18.86 17.16 0.50
N LYS A 115 17.91 17.89 1.06
CA LYS A 115 18.19 18.87 2.10
C LYS A 115 18.87 18.27 3.32
N SER A 116 18.45 17.06 3.71
CA SER A 116 19.01 16.38 4.87
C SER A 116 20.41 15.79 4.62
N LEU A 117 20.82 15.66 3.36
CA LEU A 117 22.09 15.04 2.97
C LEU A 117 23.12 16.05 2.47
N GLN A 118 22.92 17.34 2.69
CA GLN A 118 23.87 18.37 2.27
C GLN A 118 25.25 18.11 2.85
N GLY A 119 26.25 18.18 1.98
CA GLY A 119 27.64 17.92 2.36
C GLY A 119 28.06 16.45 2.36
N ASP A 120 27.13 15.54 2.14
CA ASP A 120 27.45 14.12 2.07
C ASP A 120 28.11 13.79 0.70
N PRO A 121 29.32 13.21 0.68
CA PRO A 121 29.99 12.90 -0.58
C PRO A 121 29.29 11.81 -1.42
N TYR A 122 28.42 11.03 -0.80
CA TYR A 122 27.67 9.96 -1.46
C TYR A 122 26.20 10.33 -1.68
N ILE A 123 25.90 11.63 -1.74
CA ILE A 123 24.53 12.13 -1.81
C ILE A 123 23.71 11.53 -2.95
N LYS A 124 24.28 11.44 -4.15
CA LYS A 124 23.59 10.86 -5.32
C LYS A 124 23.16 9.42 -5.06
N PHE A 125 24.09 8.60 -4.58
CA PHE A 125 23.82 7.20 -4.28
C PHE A 125 22.74 7.06 -3.20
N LYS A 126 22.84 7.84 -2.14
CA LYS A 126 21.89 7.81 -1.02
C LYS A 126 20.49 8.26 -1.43
N LEU A 127 20.37 9.26 -2.29
CA LEU A 127 19.09 9.71 -2.83
C LEU A 127 18.42 8.63 -3.67
N ILE A 128 19.17 8.00 -4.56
CA ILE A 128 18.65 6.91 -5.40
C ILE A 128 18.19 5.76 -4.52
N LYS A 129 19.02 5.31 -3.60
CA LYS A 129 18.68 4.21 -2.68
C LYS A 129 17.44 4.52 -1.86
N PHE A 130 17.33 5.73 -1.34
CA PHE A 130 16.18 6.17 -0.54
C PHE A 130 14.89 6.12 -1.36
N ALA A 131 14.88 6.69 -2.56
CA ALA A 131 13.69 6.72 -3.41
C ALA A 131 13.29 5.32 -3.88
N LEU A 132 14.27 4.46 -4.21
CA LEU A 132 13.98 3.06 -4.53
C LEU A 132 13.34 2.33 -3.36
N SER A 133 13.78 2.61 -2.12
CA SER A 133 13.20 2.00 -0.92
C SER A 133 11.75 2.42 -0.68
N ARG A 134 11.35 3.56 -1.25
CA ARG A 134 9.96 4.05 -1.20
C ARG A 134 9.10 3.43 -2.29
N GLY A 135 9.68 2.61 -3.18
CA GLY A 135 8.95 1.87 -4.20
C GLY A 135 8.86 2.51 -5.57
N TYR A 136 9.62 3.57 -5.82
CA TYR A 136 9.64 4.20 -7.15
C TYR A 136 10.60 3.44 -8.08
N GLY A 137 10.34 3.50 -9.39
CA GLY A 137 11.15 2.83 -10.40
C GLY A 137 12.50 3.51 -10.61
N TYR A 138 13.52 2.72 -10.98
CA TYR A 138 14.89 3.23 -11.15
C TYR A 138 14.98 4.37 -12.17
N ASP A 139 14.35 4.21 -13.33
CA ASP A 139 14.42 5.22 -14.40
C ASP A 139 13.84 6.56 -13.96
N GLU A 140 12.69 6.53 -13.29
CA GLU A 140 12.06 7.73 -12.73
C GLU A 140 12.94 8.36 -11.66
N VAL A 141 13.47 7.54 -10.76
CA VAL A 141 14.33 7.98 -9.65
C VAL A 141 15.59 8.63 -10.19
N SER A 142 16.26 7.97 -11.14
CA SER A 142 17.50 8.47 -11.75
C SER A 142 17.28 9.84 -12.41
N ALA A 143 16.18 9.99 -13.13
CA ALA A 143 15.83 11.26 -13.78
C ALA A 143 15.59 12.39 -12.77
N VAL A 144 14.82 12.11 -11.72
CA VAL A 144 14.50 13.11 -10.69
C VAL A 144 15.74 13.49 -9.87
N VAL A 145 16.55 12.51 -9.48
CA VAL A 145 17.81 12.77 -8.75
C VAL A 145 18.76 13.62 -9.58
N GLY A 146 18.91 13.30 -10.87
CA GLY A 146 19.72 14.10 -11.79
C GLY A 146 19.25 15.53 -11.87
N LYS A 147 17.96 15.73 -11.97
CA LYS A 147 17.33 17.07 -12.02
C LYS A 147 17.56 17.87 -10.73
N VAL A 148 17.41 17.25 -9.58
CA VAL A 148 17.61 17.90 -8.27
C VAL A 148 19.07 18.31 -8.11
N LEU A 149 20.01 17.44 -8.45
CA LEU A 149 21.46 17.74 -8.36
C LEU A 149 21.88 18.85 -9.33
N SER A 150 21.35 18.84 -10.56
CA SER A 150 21.63 19.87 -11.56
C SER A 150 21.08 21.25 -11.14
N SER A 151 19.90 21.27 -10.54
CA SER A 151 19.29 22.53 -10.06
C SER A 151 20.13 23.15 -8.95
N ASP A 152 20.72 22.33 -8.07
CA ASP A 152 21.60 22.80 -7.00
C ASP A 152 22.90 23.39 -7.56
N GLU A 153 23.48 22.73 -8.59
CA GLU A 153 24.72 23.19 -9.23
C GLU A 153 24.55 24.52 -9.96
N ASN A 154 23.33 24.85 -10.38
CA ASN A 154 23.03 26.08 -11.14
C ASN A 154 22.72 27.28 -10.25
N ILE A 155 22.80 27.12 -8.94
CA ILE A 155 22.65 28.22 -7.98
C ILE A 155 24.04 28.78 -7.65
#